data_64a877dc9164d466006826f850d04ece
#
_entry.id   64a877dc9164d466006826f850d04ece
#
_cell.length_a   1.000
_cell.length_b   1.000
_cell.length_c   1.000
_cell.angle_alpha   90.00
_cell.angle_beta   90.00
_cell.angle_gamma   90.00
#
_symmetry.space_group_name_H-M   'P 1'
#
loop_
_entity.id
_entity.type
_entity.pdbx_description
1 polymer ?
#
loop_
_entity_poly.entity_id
_entity_poly.type
_entity_poly.pdbx_seq_one_letter_code
_entity_poly.pdbx_strand_id
1 'polypeptide(L)'
;HKNPRGSSRTKYLPSPLRNNPLSRLIDTLYLRYPATMAKLTTLISLLATVPLISSSIIPILSKHQQRPLSDDDDNDTPLPLVIWHGLGDNYAAEGLAEVAEIAEDVNPGTLTYMIRMDDDASQDRSATFFGNLTLQIEKVCADLAAHPILSTAPAVDALGFSQGGQFLRGYIERCNFPPVRSLVTFGSQHNGISEFQRCGATDFLCKGAQGLLRGSTWSSFVQSRLVPAQYFRDPMQYEQYLEHSNFLADINNEREVKNQTYKENLEKLERFVMYVFEDDETVIPKETSWFSEVNGTDVTLLRDRPLYKEDWLGFKTLDKKGALKFETTKGGHMSLSESLLKKVFSDNYGPYSKNLGGNGEGREDL
;
A
#
# COMPACT_ATOMS: atom_id res chain seq x y z
N HIS A 1 -28.21 61.21 -28.31
CA HIS A 1 -27.87 62.29 -27.37
C HIS A 1 -26.95 61.75 -26.27
N LYS A 2 -25.72 62.29 -26.34
CA LYS A 2 -24.76 62.68 -25.25
C LYS A 2 -24.43 61.67 -24.15
N ASN A 3 -23.22 61.18 -24.24
CA ASN A 3 -22.28 60.90 -23.15
C ASN A 3 -22.01 62.20 -22.35
N PRO A 4 -21.64 62.14 -21.05
CA PRO A 4 -20.22 62.20 -20.79
C PRO A 4 -19.72 61.41 -19.56
N ARG A 5 -18.47 61.03 -19.65
CA ARG A 5 -17.39 60.67 -18.73
C ARG A 5 -17.48 61.23 -17.28
N GLY A 6 -17.10 60.39 -16.31
CA GLY A 6 -16.76 60.78 -14.96
C GLY A 6 -15.77 59.80 -14.31
N SER A 7 -14.47 60.17 -14.32
CA SER A 7 -13.36 59.53 -13.61
C SER A 7 -13.48 59.80 -12.11
N SER A 8 -13.34 58.81 -11.27
CA SER A 8 -12.94 59.04 -9.87
C SER A 8 -11.95 57.95 -9.39
N ARG A 9 -10.74 58.45 -9.14
CA ARG A 9 -9.67 57.78 -8.41
C ARG A 9 -10.13 57.58 -6.97
N THR A 10 -10.08 56.38 -6.44
CA THR A 10 -10.19 56.13 -4.99
C THR A 10 -8.83 55.69 -4.45
N LYS A 11 -8.39 56.43 -3.43
CA LYS A 11 -7.12 56.35 -2.70
C LYS A 11 -7.12 55.08 -1.85
N TYR A 12 -5.98 54.41 -1.85
CA TYR A 12 -5.63 53.39 -0.85
C TYR A 12 -5.38 54.07 0.52
N LEU A 13 -6.06 53.57 1.54
CA LEU A 13 -5.75 53.76 2.96
C LEU A 13 -5.41 52.43 3.59
N PRO A 14 -4.32 52.30 4.38
CA PRO A 14 -4.00 51.04 5.05
C PRO A 14 -4.79 50.91 6.34
N SER A 15 -5.36 49.72 6.59
CA SER A 15 -6.01 49.36 7.84
C SER A 15 -5.01 48.83 8.87
N PRO A 16 -5.24 49.06 10.18
CA PRO A 16 -4.28 48.78 11.23
C PRO A 16 -4.26 47.30 11.63
N LEU A 17 -3.05 46.81 11.89
CA LEU A 17 -2.73 45.51 12.47
C LEU A 17 -3.40 45.39 13.84
N ARG A 18 -4.34 44.42 13.98
CA ARG A 18 -4.88 44.02 15.27
C ARG A 18 -3.94 42.99 15.91
N ASN A 19 -3.48 43.32 17.11
CA ASN A 19 -2.70 42.51 18.02
C ASN A 19 -3.36 41.14 18.28
N ASN A 20 -2.65 40.07 17.98
CA ASN A 20 -3.05 38.71 18.33
C ASN A 20 -2.32 38.30 19.63
N PRO A 21 -3.04 37.90 20.71
CA PRO A 21 -2.43 37.60 22.01
C PRO A 21 -1.58 36.31 22.05
N LEU A 22 -1.49 35.54 20.96
CA LEU A 22 -0.67 34.33 20.89
C LEU A 22 0.82 34.57 20.63
N SER A 23 1.22 35.76 20.21
CA SER A 23 2.64 36.11 20.02
C SER A 23 3.41 36.39 21.33
N ARG A 24 2.73 36.59 22.43
CA ARG A 24 3.36 36.85 23.75
C ARG A 24 3.67 35.59 24.57
N LEU A 25 3.19 34.39 24.14
CA LEU A 25 3.48 33.14 24.87
C LEU A 25 4.78 32.46 24.39
N ILE A 26 5.27 32.78 23.22
CA ILE A 26 6.49 32.18 22.67
C ILE A 26 7.76 32.82 23.22
N ASP A 27 7.72 34.14 23.50
CA ASP A 27 8.91 34.87 24.01
C ASP A 27 9.18 34.63 25.51
N THR A 28 8.26 34.02 26.25
CA THR A 28 8.44 33.80 27.71
C THR A 28 9.04 32.40 28.02
N LEU A 29 9.14 31.50 27.05
CA LEU A 29 9.70 30.16 27.24
C LEU A 29 11.20 30.03 26.90
N TYR A 30 11.82 31.08 26.28
CA TYR A 30 13.24 31.08 25.93
C TYR A 30 14.17 31.68 26.99
N LEU A 31 13.66 32.23 28.10
CA LEU A 31 14.46 32.96 29.10
C LEU A 31 14.68 32.23 30.43
N ARG A 32 14.48 30.93 30.55
CA ARG A 32 14.63 30.24 31.84
C ARG A 32 15.48 28.95 31.86
N TYR A 33 16.52 28.84 31.02
CA TYR A 33 17.57 27.87 31.32
C TYR A 33 18.94 28.44 30.88
N PRO A 34 19.81 28.88 31.80
CA PRO A 34 21.16 29.19 31.48
C PRO A 34 22.00 27.93 31.32
N ALA A 35 22.78 27.88 30.25
CA ALA A 35 23.79 26.92 29.96
C ALA A 35 24.78 26.74 31.10
N THR A 36 24.93 25.56 31.63
CA THR A 36 26.12 25.14 32.38
C THR A 36 27.04 24.36 31.46
N MET A 37 27.91 25.08 30.76
CA MET A 37 29.18 24.58 30.27
C MET A 37 30.18 24.70 31.42
N ALA A 38 30.73 23.59 31.88
CA ALA A 38 32.03 23.58 32.52
C ALA A 38 32.66 22.18 32.48
N LYS A 39 33.69 22.07 31.65
CA LYS A 39 35.02 21.51 31.94
C LYS A 39 35.07 20.14 32.64
N LEU A 40 35.48 19.12 31.89
CA LEU A 40 36.48 18.16 32.40
C LEU A 40 37.37 17.71 31.24
N THR A 41 38.47 18.39 31.08
CA THR A 41 39.69 17.93 30.40
C THR A 41 40.60 17.31 31.43
N THR A 42 41.31 16.23 30.96
CA THR A 42 42.53 15.63 31.52
C THR A 42 42.41 14.63 32.67
N LEU A 43 42.82 13.45 32.34
CA LEU A 43 43.81 12.54 32.95
C LEU A 43 43.34 11.07 32.65
N ILE A 44 44.08 10.09 32.19
CA ILE A 44 45.43 9.64 32.42
C ILE A 44 45.65 8.50 31.39
N SER A 45 46.80 8.54 30.73
CA SER A 45 47.41 7.39 30.08
C SER A 45 47.87 6.40 31.16
N LEU A 46 47.38 5.19 31.17
CA LEU A 46 48.01 4.09 31.82
C LEU A 46 48.11 2.93 30.83
N LEU A 47 49.32 2.71 30.32
CA LEU A 47 49.73 1.46 29.67
C LEU A 47 49.58 0.33 30.66
N ALA A 48 48.71 -0.59 30.35
CA ALA A 48 48.75 -1.95 30.97
C ALA A 48 49.04 -2.95 29.84
N THR A 49 50.26 -3.42 29.84
CA THR A 49 50.74 -4.58 29.07
C THR A 49 50.01 -5.84 29.58
N VAL A 50 49.16 -6.42 28.73
CA VAL A 50 48.56 -7.71 28.95
C VAL A 50 49.28 -8.72 28.04
N PRO A 51 49.82 -9.86 28.59
CA PRO A 51 50.50 -10.86 27.77
C PRO A 51 49.52 -11.58 26.87
N LEU A 52 49.90 -11.73 25.60
CA LEU A 52 49.24 -12.59 24.62
C LEU A 52 49.27 -14.04 25.05
N ILE A 53 48.20 -14.57 25.60
CA ILE A 53 48.00 -16.01 25.72
C ILE A 53 47.41 -16.46 24.38
N SER A 54 48.25 -17.08 23.55
CA SER A 54 47.86 -17.76 22.35
C SER A 54 47.06 -19.03 22.71
N SER A 55 45.75 -18.92 22.78
CA SER A 55 44.83 -20.07 22.81
C SER A 55 44.49 -20.44 21.37
N SER A 56 45.13 -21.52 20.92
CA SER A 56 44.77 -22.18 19.65
C SER A 56 43.38 -22.78 19.80
N ILE A 57 42.34 -22.01 19.40
CA ILE A 57 41.02 -22.56 19.19
C ILE A 57 41.01 -23.12 17.77
N ILE A 58 41.06 -24.45 17.67
CA ILE A 58 40.80 -25.17 16.43
C ILE A 58 39.32 -24.96 16.11
N PRO A 59 38.95 -24.28 15.00
CA PRO A 59 37.56 -24.26 14.60
C PRO A 59 37.21 -25.65 14.07
N ILE A 60 36.26 -26.30 14.72
CA ILE A 60 35.54 -27.43 14.12
C ILE A 60 34.77 -26.85 12.94
N LEU A 61 35.38 -26.88 11.77
CA LEU A 61 34.66 -26.65 10.51
C LEU A 61 33.68 -27.82 10.34
N SER A 62 32.40 -27.58 10.63
CA SER A 62 31.38 -28.38 10.04
C SER A 62 31.52 -28.18 8.52
N LYS A 63 31.82 -29.25 7.80
CA LYS A 63 31.79 -29.30 6.38
C LYS A 63 30.34 -29.09 5.90
N HIS A 64 29.87 -27.85 5.87
CA HIS A 64 28.89 -27.46 4.91
C HIS A 64 29.66 -27.41 3.56
N GLN A 65 29.42 -28.44 2.80
CA GLN A 65 29.87 -28.56 1.45
C GLN A 65 29.25 -27.40 0.68
N GLN A 66 30.00 -26.31 0.49
CA GLN A 66 29.64 -25.27 -0.45
C GLN A 66 29.61 -25.94 -1.83
N ARG A 67 28.42 -26.20 -2.34
CA ARG A 67 28.19 -26.53 -3.73
C ARG A 67 28.71 -25.33 -4.54
N PRO A 68 29.55 -25.54 -5.56
CA PRO A 68 29.90 -24.43 -6.44
C PRO A 68 28.60 -23.90 -7.03
N LEU A 69 28.36 -22.60 -6.87
CA LEU A 69 27.30 -21.88 -7.60
C LEU A 69 27.67 -22.03 -9.09
N SER A 70 26.91 -22.84 -9.82
CA SER A 70 26.94 -22.81 -11.27
C SER A 70 26.17 -21.56 -11.71
N ASP A 71 26.64 -20.88 -12.74
CA ASP A 71 26.00 -19.70 -13.33
C ASP A 71 24.56 -19.98 -13.85
N ASP A 72 24.12 -21.25 -13.83
CA ASP A 72 22.77 -21.70 -14.20
C ASP A 72 21.78 -21.70 -13.01
N ASP A 73 22.25 -21.63 -11.73
CA ASP A 73 21.39 -21.74 -10.54
C ASP A 73 20.63 -20.42 -10.23
N ASP A 74 21.05 -19.27 -10.74
CA ASP A 74 20.40 -17.98 -10.50
C ASP A 74 19.01 -17.85 -11.18
N ASN A 75 18.76 -18.67 -12.19
CA ASN A 75 17.51 -18.60 -12.96
C ASN A 75 16.35 -19.40 -12.34
N ASP A 76 16.64 -20.25 -11.36
CA ASP A 76 15.66 -21.11 -10.70
C ASP A 76 15.22 -20.58 -9.31
N THR A 77 15.88 -19.54 -8.79
CA THR A 77 15.50 -18.94 -7.52
C THR A 77 14.18 -18.19 -7.66
N PRO A 78 13.17 -18.50 -6.80
CA PRO A 78 11.91 -17.76 -6.83
C PRO A 78 12.12 -16.27 -6.55
N LEU A 79 11.30 -15.43 -7.17
CA LEU A 79 11.28 -14.01 -6.87
C LEU A 79 10.85 -13.78 -5.41
N PRO A 80 11.36 -12.73 -4.76
CA PRO A 80 10.85 -12.32 -3.46
C PRO A 80 9.36 -12.01 -3.53
N LEU A 81 8.61 -12.39 -2.49
CA LEU A 81 7.20 -12.14 -2.33
C LEU A 81 6.96 -11.04 -1.30
N VAL A 82 6.38 -9.93 -1.74
CA VAL A 82 6.00 -8.81 -0.88
C VAL A 82 4.53 -8.97 -0.49
N ILE A 83 4.22 -8.94 0.81
CA ILE A 83 2.87 -9.17 1.33
C ILE A 83 2.41 -7.94 2.11
N TRP A 84 1.17 -7.47 1.85
CA TRP A 84 0.54 -6.40 2.62
C TRP A 84 -0.81 -6.84 3.19
N HIS A 85 -0.92 -6.76 4.50
CA HIS A 85 -2.10 -7.16 5.28
C HIS A 85 -3.29 -6.20 5.14
N GLY A 86 -4.43 -6.62 5.67
CA GLY A 86 -5.69 -5.87 5.63
C GLY A 86 -5.92 -4.93 6.81
N LEU A 87 -7.11 -4.31 6.82
CA LEU A 87 -7.57 -3.44 7.88
C LEU A 87 -7.72 -4.20 9.20
N GLY A 88 -7.12 -3.65 10.26
CA GLY A 88 -7.21 -4.24 11.60
C GLY A 88 -6.24 -5.39 11.86
N ASP A 89 -5.38 -5.71 10.91
CA ASP A 89 -4.30 -6.70 11.03
C ASP A 89 -2.93 -6.02 11.19
N ASN A 90 -1.86 -6.80 11.28
CA ASN A 90 -0.49 -6.33 11.41
C ASN A 90 0.50 -7.31 10.76
N TYR A 91 1.72 -6.86 10.50
CA TYR A 91 2.76 -7.65 9.84
C TYR A 91 3.17 -8.93 10.57
N ALA A 92 2.97 -9.01 11.88
CA ALA A 92 3.37 -10.15 12.72
C ALA A 92 2.19 -11.09 13.03
N ALA A 93 1.06 -10.96 12.32
CA ALA A 93 -0.10 -11.83 12.51
C ALA A 93 0.23 -13.29 12.17
N GLU A 94 -0.28 -14.22 12.99
CA GLU A 94 -0.05 -15.66 12.83
C GLU A 94 -0.50 -16.16 11.44
N GLY A 95 -1.64 -15.71 10.95
CA GLY A 95 -2.12 -16.07 9.61
C GLY A 95 -1.20 -15.61 8.47
N LEU A 96 -0.46 -14.51 8.65
CA LEU A 96 0.54 -14.08 7.65
C LEU A 96 1.80 -14.95 7.71
N ALA A 97 2.18 -15.42 8.90
CA ALA A 97 3.28 -16.39 9.03
C ALA A 97 2.93 -17.71 8.32
N GLU A 98 1.70 -18.22 8.50
CA GLU A 98 1.21 -19.40 7.77
C GLU A 98 1.23 -19.18 6.24
N VAL A 99 0.83 -18.00 5.77
CA VAL A 99 0.90 -17.62 4.35
C VAL A 99 2.34 -17.68 3.83
N ALA A 100 3.31 -17.20 4.61
CA ALA A 100 4.73 -17.24 4.26
C ALA A 100 5.26 -18.69 4.21
N GLU A 101 4.87 -19.53 5.16
CA GLU A 101 5.23 -20.95 5.17
C GLU A 101 4.69 -21.68 3.94
N ILE A 102 3.42 -21.43 3.55
CA ILE A 102 2.83 -22.00 2.34
C ILE A 102 3.55 -21.51 1.07
N ALA A 103 3.99 -20.25 1.04
CA ALA A 103 4.73 -19.70 -0.09
C ALA A 103 6.10 -20.40 -0.25
N GLU A 104 6.80 -20.64 0.86
CA GLU A 104 8.06 -21.38 0.89
C GLU A 104 7.87 -22.87 0.53
N ASP A 105 6.79 -23.51 1.01
CA ASP A 105 6.47 -24.89 0.67
C ASP A 105 6.24 -25.10 -0.83
N VAL A 106 5.59 -24.12 -1.49
CA VAL A 106 5.26 -24.21 -2.93
C VAL A 106 6.43 -23.79 -3.81
N ASN A 107 7.15 -22.76 -3.41
CA ASN A 107 8.30 -22.22 -4.12
C ASN A 107 9.49 -22.13 -3.16
N PRO A 108 10.24 -23.23 -2.92
CA PRO A 108 11.34 -23.25 -1.97
C PRO A 108 12.42 -22.21 -2.27
N GLY A 109 12.83 -21.48 -1.25
CA GLY A 109 13.78 -20.37 -1.36
C GLY A 109 13.12 -18.99 -1.57
N THR A 110 11.78 -18.92 -1.55
CA THR A 110 11.07 -17.64 -1.63
C THR A 110 11.35 -16.78 -0.40
N LEU A 111 11.96 -15.62 -0.58
CA LEU A 111 12.02 -14.59 0.45
C LEU A 111 10.66 -13.91 0.59
N THR A 112 9.99 -14.04 1.73
CA THR A 112 8.77 -13.27 2.02
C THR A 112 9.11 -11.99 2.79
N TYR A 113 8.54 -10.86 2.35
CA TYR A 113 8.68 -9.57 3.01
C TYR A 113 7.29 -9.04 3.40
N MET A 114 7.04 -8.95 4.72
CA MET A 114 5.81 -8.37 5.26
C MET A 114 5.95 -6.86 5.33
N ILE A 115 5.14 -6.14 4.56
CA ILE A 115 5.07 -4.67 4.64
C ILE A 115 4.52 -4.27 6.00
N ARG A 116 5.17 -3.27 6.63
CA ARG A 116 4.75 -2.72 7.92
C ARG A 116 4.96 -1.21 7.98
N MET A 117 4.08 -0.54 8.70
CA MET A 117 4.21 0.89 8.96
C MET A 117 5.04 1.18 10.20
N ASP A 118 5.10 0.22 11.14
CA ASP A 118 5.85 0.33 12.40
C ASP A 118 6.41 -1.05 12.79
N ASP A 119 7.51 -1.07 13.53
CA ASP A 119 8.10 -2.31 14.08
C ASP A 119 7.30 -2.83 15.30
N ASP A 120 6.47 -2.01 15.93
CA ASP A 120 5.49 -2.43 16.92
C ASP A 120 4.20 -2.88 16.23
N ALA A 121 3.83 -4.14 16.39
CA ALA A 121 2.65 -4.74 15.75
C ALA A 121 1.33 -4.02 16.10
N SER A 122 1.23 -3.43 17.29
CA SER A 122 0.05 -2.65 17.70
C SER A 122 -0.01 -1.30 16.99
N GLN A 123 1.13 -0.64 16.79
CA GLN A 123 1.22 0.59 16.01
C GLN A 123 0.99 0.32 14.53
N ASP A 124 1.55 -0.76 13.99
CA ASP A 124 1.31 -1.21 12.63
C ASP A 124 -0.20 -1.46 12.38
N ARG A 125 -0.87 -2.18 13.30
CA ARG A 125 -2.32 -2.34 13.28
C ARG A 125 -3.06 -0.99 13.35
N SER A 126 -2.61 -0.08 14.19
CA SER A 126 -3.22 1.26 14.31
C SER A 126 -3.09 2.04 13.00
N ALA A 127 -1.98 1.91 12.29
CA ALA A 127 -1.74 2.55 11.01
C ALA A 127 -2.69 2.07 9.90
N THR A 128 -3.31 0.91 10.04
CA THR A 128 -4.36 0.45 9.10
C THR A 128 -5.65 1.27 9.19
N PHE A 129 -5.92 1.89 10.34
CA PHE A 129 -7.07 2.76 10.57
C PHE A 129 -6.74 4.24 10.42
N PHE A 130 -5.56 4.65 10.89
CA PHE A 130 -5.16 6.03 11.02
C PHE A 130 -3.87 6.32 10.27
N GLY A 131 -3.87 7.40 9.52
CA GLY A 131 -2.73 7.85 8.73
C GLY A 131 -3.14 8.47 7.40
N ASN A 132 -2.14 8.89 6.66
CA ASN A 132 -2.28 9.37 5.29
C ASN A 132 -1.73 8.32 4.34
N LEU A 133 -2.56 7.75 3.48
CA LEU A 133 -2.17 6.67 2.57
C LEU A 133 -1.10 7.10 1.57
N THR A 134 -1.09 8.34 1.13
CA THR A 134 -0.02 8.84 0.27
C THR A 134 1.34 8.72 0.96
N LEU A 135 1.43 9.17 2.23
CA LEU A 135 2.67 9.06 3.01
C LEU A 135 3.03 7.61 3.38
N GLN A 136 2.04 6.77 3.64
CA GLN A 136 2.29 5.35 3.89
C GLN A 136 2.88 4.66 2.67
N ILE A 137 2.35 4.92 1.48
CA ILE A 137 2.90 4.38 0.23
C ILE A 137 4.29 4.94 -0.06
N GLU A 138 4.53 6.23 0.15
CA GLU A 138 5.86 6.83 0.02
C GLU A 138 6.88 6.16 0.94
N LYS A 139 6.50 5.86 2.20
CA LYS A 139 7.33 5.07 3.11
C LYS A 139 7.65 3.68 2.53
N VAL A 140 6.63 2.95 2.06
CA VAL A 140 6.82 1.62 1.47
C VAL A 140 7.72 1.70 0.23
N CYS A 141 7.56 2.70 -0.63
CA CYS A 141 8.44 2.94 -1.77
C CYS A 141 9.91 3.08 -1.33
N ALA A 142 10.16 3.87 -0.28
CA ALA A 142 11.50 4.07 0.25
C ALA A 142 12.06 2.78 0.90
N ASP A 143 11.24 2.08 1.69
CA ASP A 143 11.64 0.87 2.40
C ASP A 143 12.03 -0.26 1.41
N LEU A 144 11.19 -0.50 0.39
CA LEU A 144 11.45 -1.54 -0.61
C LEU A 144 12.67 -1.18 -1.49
N ALA A 145 12.81 0.09 -1.87
CA ALA A 145 13.95 0.58 -2.63
C ALA A 145 15.28 0.51 -1.85
N ALA A 146 15.23 0.62 -0.53
CA ALA A 146 16.41 0.53 0.35
C ALA A 146 16.73 -0.89 0.81
N HIS A 147 15.80 -1.86 0.62
CA HIS A 147 16.00 -3.22 1.09
C HIS A 147 17.09 -3.95 0.28
N PRO A 148 18.12 -4.51 0.91
CA PRO A 148 19.32 -4.99 0.20
C PRO A 148 19.06 -6.12 -0.81
N ILE A 149 18.05 -6.96 -0.56
CA ILE A 149 17.69 -8.06 -1.47
C ILE A 149 16.62 -7.58 -2.49
N LEU A 150 15.53 -6.96 -2.01
CA LEU A 150 14.44 -6.57 -2.89
C LEU A 150 14.86 -5.58 -3.97
N SER A 151 15.72 -4.60 -3.62
CA SER A 151 16.19 -3.58 -4.57
C SER A 151 17.13 -4.12 -5.64
N THR A 152 17.71 -5.30 -5.44
CA THR A 152 18.63 -5.97 -6.40
C THR A 152 17.96 -7.09 -7.16
N ALA A 153 16.77 -7.53 -6.76
CA ALA A 153 16.00 -8.52 -7.49
C ALA A 153 15.53 -7.97 -8.84
N PRO A 154 15.45 -8.79 -9.90
CA PRO A 154 14.98 -8.35 -11.22
C PRO A 154 13.52 -7.89 -11.18
N ALA A 155 12.73 -8.48 -10.28
CA ALA A 155 11.36 -8.12 -9.96
C ALA A 155 10.99 -8.69 -8.58
N VAL A 156 9.80 -8.36 -8.09
CA VAL A 156 9.16 -9.00 -6.94
C VAL A 156 7.77 -9.47 -7.34
N ASP A 157 7.26 -10.50 -6.66
CA ASP A 157 5.84 -10.83 -6.69
C ASP A 157 5.12 -10.17 -5.52
N ALA A 158 3.83 -9.90 -5.63
CA ALA A 158 3.08 -9.15 -4.64
C ALA A 158 1.73 -9.81 -4.29
N LEU A 159 1.43 -9.91 -2.99
CA LEU A 159 0.20 -10.46 -2.46
C LEU A 159 -0.45 -9.46 -1.50
N GLY A 160 -1.69 -9.09 -1.78
CA GLY A 160 -2.40 -8.14 -0.94
C GLY A 160 -3.74 -8.66 -0.43
N PHE A 161 -3.96 -8.45 0.87
CA PHE A 161 -5.20 -8.81 1.53
C PHE A 161 -6.04 -7.57 1.80
N SER A 162 -7.31 -7.57 1.35
CA SER A 162 -8.24 -6.47 1.61
C SER A 162 -7.62 -5.12 1.16
N GLN A 163 -7.59 -4.12 2.04
CA GLN A 163 -6.96 -2.83 1.70
C GLN A 163 -5.49 -2.95 1.26
N GLY A 164 -4.75 -3.95 1.75
CA GLY A 164 -3.35 -4.14 1.38
C GLY A 164 -3.15 -4.38 -0.11
N GLY A 165 -4.09 -5.07 -0.79
CA GLY A 165 -4.01 -5.25 -2.25
C GLY A 165 -4.26 -3.96 -3.03
N GLN A 166 -5.16 -3.10 -2.55
CA GLN A 166 -5.35 -1.78 -3.13
C GLN A 166 -4.10 -0.90 -2.91
N PHE A 167 -3.45 -1.01 -1.75
CA PHE A 167 -2.24 -0.23 -1.45
C PHE A 167 -1.03 -0.72 -2.26
N LEU A 168 -0.87 -2.02 -2.47
CA LEU A 168 0.14 -2.57 -3.39
C LEU A 168 -0.07 -2.06 -4.83
N ARG A 169 -1.33 -1.95 -5.28
CA ARG A 169 -1.62 -1.31 -6.56
C ARG A 169 -1.14 0.16 -6.57
N GLY A 170 -1.43 0.90 -5.52
CA GLY A 170 -0.94 2.28 -5.37
C GLY A 170 0.60 2.38 -5.35
N TYR A 171 1.30 1.41 -4.75
CA TYR A 171 2.75 1.29 -4.82
C TYR A 171 3.23 1.09 -6.27
N ILE A 172 2.62 0.16 -6.99
CA ILE A 172 2.96 -0.10 -8.41
C ILE A 172 2.76 1.17 -9.23
N GLU A 173 1.61 1.82 -9.10
CA GLU A 173 1.29 3.02 -9.86
C GLU A 173 2.28 4.17 -9.59
N ARG A 174 2.65 4.40 -8.35
CA ARG A 174 3.44 5.57 -7.93
C ARG A 174 4.95 5.36 -7.99
N CYS A 175 5.45 4.15 -7.71
CA CYS A 175 6.87 3.88 -7.51
C CYS A 175 7.39 2.76 -8.42
N ASN A 176 6.83 1.56 -8.24
CA ASN A 176 7.19 0.32 -8.92
C ASN A 176 8.71 0.02 -8.94
N PHE A 177 9.39 0.28 -7.83
CA PHE A 177 10.81 -0.07 -7.66
C PHE A 177 11.07 -0.64 -6.26
N PRO A 178 11.44 -1.94 -6.18
CA PRO A 178 11.58 -2.91 -7.28
C PRO A 178 10.27 -3.10 -8.06
N PRO A 179 10.36 -3.47 -9.36
CA PRO A 179 9.17 -3.66 -10.19
C PRO A 179 8.40 -4.91 -9.74
N VAL A 180 7.08 -4.83 -9.74
CA VAL A 180 6.21 -5.97 -9.46
C VAL A 180 5.94 -6.71 -10.78
N ARG A 181 6.20 -8.04 -10.81
CA ARG A 181 5.86 -8.92 -11.92
C ARG A 181 4.42 -9.41 -11.85
N SER A 182 4.02 -9.95 -10.71
CA SER A 182 2.69 -10.52 -10.48
C SER A 182 2.05 -9.91 -9.24
N LEU A 183 0.82 -9.40 -9.37
CA LEU A 183 0.00 -8.91 -8.27
C LEU A 183 -1.22 -9.81 -8.10
N VAL A 184 -1.37 -10.43 -6.94
CA VAL A 184 -2.59 -11.12 -6.54
C VAL A 184 -3.24 -10.40 -5.37
N THR A 185 -4.54 -10.19 -5.44
CA THR A 185 -5.30 -9.50 -4.40
C THR A 185 -6.54 -10.29 -3.99
N PHE A 186 -6.80 -10.34 -2.68
CA PHE A 186 -7.97 -10.99 -2.12
C PHE A 186 -8.90 -9.98 -1.46
N GLY A 187 -10.15 -9.88 -1.93
CA GLY A 187 -11.15 -8.99 -1.37
C GLY A 187 -10.68 -7.53 -1.27
N SER A 188 -9.95 -7.05 -2.28
CA SER A 188 -9.35 -5.72 -2.26
C SER A 188 -10.25 -4.73 -2.99
N GLN A 189 -10.76 -3.75 -2.29
CA GLN A 189 -11.71 -2.74 -2.76
C GLN A 189 -11.09 -1.78 -3.79
N HIS A 190 -10.71 -2.27 -4.97
CA HIS A 190 -10.03 -1.48 -6.01
C HIS A 190 -10.85 -0.30 -6.51
N ASN A 191 -12.18 -0.42 -6.50
CA ASN A 191 -13.08 0.70 -6.81
C ASN A 191 -13.69 1.35 -5.55
N GLY A 192 -13.10 1.10 -4.37
CA GLY A 192 -13.54 1.67 -3.10
C GLY A 192 -14.67 0.92 -2.44
N ILE A 193 -15.17 1.52 -1.36
CA ILE A 193 -16.35 1.06 -0.62
C ILE A 193 -17.36 2.20 -0.53
N SER A 194 -18.65 1.90 -0.59
CA SER A 194 -19.72 2.86 -0.37
C SER A 194 -20.34 2.78 1.03
N GLU A 195 -20.03 1.71 1.77
CA GLU A 195 -20.45 1.50 3.15
C GLU A 195 -19.26 1.02 3.98
N PHE A 196 -19.32 1.29 5.29
CA PHE A 196 -18.32 0.83 6.24
C PHE A 196 -18.82 -0.42 6.96
N GLN A 197 -17.97 -1.44 7.02
CA GLN A 197 -18.25 -2.69 7.74
C GLN A 197 -18.64 -2.42 9.19
N ARG A 198 -19.44 -3.29 9.79
CA ARG A 198 -19.80 -3.21 11.21
C ARG A 198 -18.61 -3.61 12.07
N CYS A 199 -18.29 -2.75 13.07
CA CYS A 199 -17.24 -3.04 14.03
C CYS A 199 -17.65 -4.12 15.02
N GLY A 200 -16.72 -4.99 15.38
CA GLY A 200 -16.88 -5.93 16.48
C GLY A 200 -17.19 -5.23 17.82
N ALA A 201 -17.84 -5.94 18.74
CA ALA A 201 -18.31 -5.36 20.01
C ALA A 201 -17.18 -4.78 20.88
N THR A 202 -15.97 -5.31 20.77
CA THR A 202 -14.78 -4.91 21.56
C THR A 202 -13.73 -4.15 20.75
N ASP A 203 -13.94 -3.93 19.43
CA ASP A 203 -12.99 -3.21 18.59
C ASP A 203 -13.15 -1.69 18.70
N PHE A 204 -12.46 -1.13 19.68
CA PHE A 204 -12.51 0.32 19.96
C PHE A 204 -11.82 1.16 18.87
N LEU A 205 -10.82 0.63 18.16
CA LEU A 205 -10.16 1.32 17.06
C LEU A 205 -11.12 1.48 15.89
N CYS A 206 -11.75 0.39 15.46
CA CYS A 206 -12.78 0.41 14.43
C CYS A 206 -13.93 1.36 14.80
N LYS A 207 -14.45 1.30 16.02
CA LYS A 207 -15.53 2.19 16.49
C LYS A 207 -15.11 3.66 16.48
N GLY A 208 -13.87 3.97 16.88
CA GLY A 208 -13.31 5.31 16.83
C GLY A 208 -13.24 5.83 15.40
N ALA A 209 -12.73 5.00 14.48
CA ALA A 209 -12.70 5.30 13.05
C ALA A 209 -14.10 5.56 12.47
N GLN A 210 -15.08 4.69 12.76
CA GLN A 210 -16.46 4.89 12.32
C GLN A 210 -17.10 6.15 12.90
N GLY A 211 -16.80 6.51 14.15
CA GLY A 211 -17.27 7.75 14.77
C GLY A 211 -16.82 8.99 14.01
N LEU A 212 -15.57 9.00 13.53
CA LEU A 212 -15.02 10.08 12.71
C LEU A 212 -15.64 10.11 11.31
N LEU A 213 -15.88 8.95 10.70
CA LEU A 213 -16.47 8.83 9.36
C LEU A 213 -17.90 9.39 9.31
N ARG A 214 -18.73 9.11 10.31
CA ARG A 214 -20.13 9.58 10.37
C ARG A 214 -20.27 11.11 10.38
N GLY A 215 -19.21 11.83 10.76
CA GLY A 215 -19.28 13.30 10.89
C GLY A 215 -19.02 14.04 9.57
N SER A 216 -18.02 13.62 8.79
CA SER A 216 -17.67 14.28 7.52
C SER A 216 -16.58 13.51 6.78
N THR A 217 -16.95 12.49 6.01
CA THR A 217 -16.02 11.68 5.21
C THR A 217 -15.13 12.54 4.31
N TRP A 218 -15.70 13.60 3.72
CA TRP A 218 -15.03 14.46 2.74
C TRP A 218 -14.27 15.65 3.34
N SER A 219 -14.23 15.78 4.67
CA SER A 219 -13.39 16.83 5.25
C SER A 219 -11.92 16.52 5.08
N SER A 220 -11.10 17.55 4.84
CA SER A 220 -9.64 17.40 4.72
C SER A 220 -9.00 16.78 5.97
N PHE A 221 -9.60 17.02 7.13
CA PHE A 221 -9.16 16.40 8.39
C PHE A 221 -9.33 14.87 8.36
N VAL A 222 -10.52 14.40 7.97
CA VAL A 222 -10.82 12.95 7.88
C VAL A 222 -10.04 12.31 6.75
N GLN A 223 -10.05 12.91 5.56
CA GLN A 223 -9.33 12.41 4.38
C GLN A 223 -7.80 12.35 4.57
N SER A 224 -7.21 13.14 5.45
CA SER A 224 -5.77 13.09 5.70
C SER A 224 -5.35 12.19 6.87
N ARG A 225 -6.29 11.66 7.64
CA ARG A 225 -5.99 10.92 8.89
C ARG A 225 -6.70 9.59 9.06
N LEU A 226 -7.79 9.36 8.35
CA LEU A 226 -8.57 8.15 8.47
C LEU A 226 -8.44 7.32 7.20
N VAL A 227 -7.74 6.20 7.30
CA VAL A 227 -7.42 5.34 6.16
C VAL A 227 -8.66 4.87 5.40
N PRO A 228 -9.74 4.33 6.05
CA PRO A 228 -10.93 3.92 5.32
C PRO A 228 -11.67 5.06 4.58
N ALA A 229 -11.54 6.31 5.02
CA ALA A 229 -12.13 7.43 4.32
C ALA A 229 -11.45 7.71 2.97
N GLN A 230 -10.16 7.39 2.84
CA GLN A 230 -9.35 7.69 1.67
C GLN A 230 -9.63 6.74 0.49
N TYR A 231 -10.33 5.63 0.75
CA TYR A 231 -10.84 4.73 -0.29
C TYR A 231 -12.38 4.59 -0.26
N PHE A 232 -13.07 5.50 0.45
CA PHE A 232 -14.52 5.61 0.37
C PHE A 232 -14.91 6.20 -1.00
N ARG A 233 -15.89 5.58 -1.67
CA ARG A 233 -16.39 5.99 -2.97
C ARG A 233 -17.87 5.63 -3.09
N ASP A 234 -18.73 6.65 -2.94
CA ASP A 234 -20.16 6.55 -3.13
C ASP A 234 -20.52 7.16 -4.48
N PRO A 235 -21.10 6.39 -5.43
CA PRO A 235 -21.51 6.91 -6.72
C PRO A 235 -22.49 8.09 -6.63
N MET A 236 -23.29 8.15 -5.55
CA MET A 236 -24.23 9.26 -5.33
C MET A 236 -23.52 10.55 -4.89
N GLN A 237 -22.26 10.46 -4.47
CA GLN A 237 -21.43 11.58 -4.02
C GLN A 237 -20.17 11.73 -4.89
N TYR A 238 -20.26 11.35 -6.17
CA TYR A 238 -19.10 11.22 -7.06
C TYR A 238 -18.30 12.52 -7.23
N GLU A 239 -18.97 13.68 -7.33
CA GLU A 239 -18.30 14.99 -7.42
C GLU A 239 -17.47 15.29 -6.16
N GLN A 240 -18.03 15.03 -4.97
CA GLN A 240 -17.32 15.20 -3.70
C GLN A 240 -16.14 14.24 -3.58
N TYR A 241 -16.30 12.99 -4.05
CA TYR A 241 -15.23 12.02 -4.12
C TYR A 241 -14.09 12.53 -5.02
N LEU A 242 -14.37 13.01 -6.23
CA LEU A 242 -13.34 13.52 -7.14
C LEU A 242 -12.59 14.72 -6.55
N GLU A 243 -13.32 15.63 -5.88
CA GLU A 243 -12.73 16.83 -5.29
C GLU A 243 -11.88 16.55 -4.06
N HIS A 244 -12.39 15.70 -3.17
CA HIS A 244 -11.85 15.59 -1.81
C HIS A 244 -11.10 14.29 -1.50
N SER A 245 -11.23 13.22 -2.31
CA SER A 245 -10.53 11.96 -2.06
C SER A 245 -9.01 12.18 -2.02
N ASN A 246 -8.40 11.82 -0.90
CA ASN A 246 -6.95 11.98 -0.71
C ASN A 246 -6.13 10.87 -1.39
N PHE A 247 -6.77 9.76 -1.78
CA PHE A 247 -6.05 8.61 -2.32
C PHE A 247 -6.76 7.95 -3.52
N LEU A 248 -7.97 7.44 -3.36
CA LEU A 248 -8.56 6.55 -4.36
C LEU A 248 -8.80 7.21 -5.72
N ALA A 249 -9.31 8.45 -5.74
CA ALA A 249 -9.56 9.16 -7.00
C ALA A 249 -8.27 9.43 -7.78
N ASP A 250 -7.14 9.55 -7.07
CA ASP A 250 -5.82 9.68 -7.67
C ASP A 250 -5.36 8.36 -8.29
N ILE A 251 -5.28 7.28 -7.50
CA ILE A 251 -4.81 5.98 -8.01
C ILE A 251 -5.76 5.33 -9.01
N ASN A 252 -7.06 5.68 -9.03
CA ASN A 252 -7.97 5.26 -10.09
C ASN A 252 -7.87 6.13 -11.34
N ASN A 253 -7.04 7.18 -11.29
CA ASN A 253 -6.88 8.11 -12.41
C ASN A 253 -8.22 8.71 -12.86
N GLU A 254 -9.16 8.95 -11.90
CA GLU A 254 -10.53 9.35 -12.21
C GLU A 254 -10.66 10.86 -12.42
N ARG A 255 -9.69 11.68 -11.98
CA ARG A 255 -9.71 13.13 -12.21
C ARG A 255 -9.47 13.49 -13.68
N GLU A 256 -9.77 14.72 -14.06
CA GLU A 256 -9.63 15.20 -15.44
C GLU A 256 -8.22 14.98 -15.99
N VAL A 257 -7.20 15.39 -15.24
CA VAL A 257 -5.78 15.19 -15.60
C VAL A 257 -5.36 13.78 -15.20
N LYS A 258 -5.02 12.96 -16.21
CA LYS A 258 -4.57 11.59 -16.01
C LYS A 258 -3.07 11.53 -15.77
N ASN A 259 -2.65 10.71 -14.81
CA ASN A 259 -1.24 10.40 -14.58
C ASN A 259 -0.82 9.23 -15.48
N GLN A 260 -0.06 9.53 -16.51
CA GLN A 260 0.38 8.53 -17.49
C GLN A 260 1.33 7.48 -16.87
N THR A 261 2.13 7.87 -15.87
CA THR A 261 3.05 6.95 -15.18
C THR A 261 2.32 5.80 -14.51
N TYR A 262 1.12 6.03 -13.96
CA TYR A 262 0.30 4.98 -13.33
C TYR A 262 -0.07 3.90 -14.34
N LYS A 263 -0.51 4.30 -15.53
CA LYS A 263 -0.78 3.40 -16.64
C LYS A 263 0.46 2.63 -17.06
N GLU A 264 1.56 3.32 -17.32
CA GLU A 264 2.82 2.72 -17.77
C GLU A 264 3.38 1.71 -16.76
N ASN A 265 3.21 1.97 -15.48
CA ASN A 265 3.66 1.07 -14.43
C ASN A 265 2.77 -0.18 -14.32
N LEU A 266 1.44 -0.02 -14.33
CA LEU A 266 0.52 -1.15 -14.30
C LEU A 266 0.64 -2.05 -15.54
N GLU A 267 0.87 -1.47 -16.72
CA GLU A 267 1.07 -2.23 -17.96
C GLU A 267 2.29 -3.15 -17.93
N LYS A 268 3.24 -2.96 -17.00
CA LYS A 268 4.41 -3.83 -16.82
C LYS A 268 4.07 -5.16 -16.15
N LEU A 269 2.95 -5.24 -15.43
CA LEU A 269 2.53 -6.48 -14.81
C LEU A 269 2.39 -7.61 -15.84
N GLU A 270 2.90 -8.78 -15.52
CA GLU A 270 2.68 -10.01 -16.30
C GLU A 270 1.42 -10.74 -15.81
N ARG A 271 1.00 -10.46 -14.58
CA ARG A 271 -0.20 -11.02 -13.98
C ARG A 271 -0.82 -10.02 -12.98
N PHE A 272 -2.12 -9.83 -13.08
CA PHE A 272 -2.94 -9.15 -12.07
C PHE A 272 -4.20 -9.99 -11.82
N VAL A 273 -4.26 -10.65 -10.66
CA VAL A 273 -5.36 -11.53 -10.28
C VAL A 273 -6.14 -10.91 -9.14
N MET A 274 -7.43 -10.79 -9.29
CA MET A 274 -8.33 -10.19 -8.31
C MET A 274 -9.36 -11.22 -7.85
N TYR A 275 -9.26 -11.63 -6.58
CA TYR A 275 -10.21 -12.54 -5.96
C TYR A 275 -11.34 -11.79 -5.25
N VAL A 276 -12.59 -12.18 -5.52
CA VAL A 276 -13.79 -11.79 -4.77
C VAL A 276 -14.24 -12.98 -3.92
N PHE A 277 -14.58 -12.75 -2.65
CA PHE A 277 -15.24 -13.73 -1.82
C PHE A 277 -16.75 -13.70 -2.10
N GLU A 278 -17.35 -14.88 -2.36
CA GLU A 278 -18.75 -14.97 -2.77
C GLU A 278 -19.72 -14.40 -1.72
N ASP A 279 -19.37 -14.54 -0.42
CA ASP A 279 -20.16 -14.08 0.71
C ASP A 279 -19.49 -12.88 1.43
N ASP A 280 -18.77 -12.02 0.72
CA ASP A 280 -18.08 -10.84 1.31
C ASP A 280 -19.11 -9.80 1.79
N GLU A 281 -19.12 -9.53 3.09
CA GLU A 281 -19.92 -8.48 3.75
C GLU A 281 -19.04 -7.37 4.33
N THR A 282 -17.73 -7.41 4.05
CA THR A 282 -16.77 -6.43 4.55
C THR A 282 -16.45 -5.38 3.48
N VAL A 283 -16.17 -5.83 2.27
CA VAL A 283 -16.08 -4.94 1.10
C VAL A 283 -17.49 -4.75 0.55
N ILE A 284 -18.03 -3.57 0.72
CA ILE A 284 -19.39 -3.23 0.31
C ILE A 284 -19.36 -2.07 -0.69
N PRO A 285 -19.73 -2.32 -1.94
CA PRO A 285 -20.10 -3.62 -2.54
C PRO A 285 -18.86 -4.46 -2.92
N LYS A 286 -18.95 -5.79 -2.85
CA LYS A 286 -17.82 -6.71 -3.11
C LYS A 286 -17.31 -6.67 -4.55
N GLU A 287 -18.17 -6.35 -5.49
CA GLU A 287 -17.88 -6.22 -6.92
C GLU A 287 -16.83 -5.16 -7.22
N THR A 288 -16.60 -4.22 -6.28
CA THR A 288 -15.53 -3.21 -6.38
C THR A 288 -14.13 -3.82 -6.35
N SER A 289 -13.98 -5.05 -5.87
CA SER A 289 -12.73 -5.79 -5.96
C SER A 289 -12.33 -6.13 -7.40
N TRP A 290 -13.29 -6.14 -8.32
CA TRP A 290 -13.08 -6.26 -9.76
C TRP A 290 -13.21 -4.92 -10.51
N PHE A 291 -13.06 -3.81 -9.81
CA PHE A 291 -13.27 -2.47 -10.36
C PHE A 291 -14.69 -2.20 -10.87
N SER A 292 -15.67 -3.04 -10.58
CA SER A 292 -17.05 -2.77 -10.95
C SER A 292 -17.58 -1.57 -10.17
N GLU A 293 -18.56 -0.87 -10.76
CA GLU A 293 -19.30 0.18 -10.10
C GLU A 293 -20.71 -0.32 -9.80
N VAL A 294 -21.15 -0.13 -8.55
CA VAL A 294 -22.48 -0.52 -8.10
C VAL A 294 -23.24 0.74 -7.68
N ASN A 295 -24.39 0.98 -8.32
CA ASN A 295 -25.30 2.07 -8.00
C ASN A 295 -26.70 1.52 -7.76
N GLY A 296 -27.07 1.36 -6.49
CA GLY A 296 -28.29 0.64 -6.10
C GLY A 296 -28.21 -0.83 -6.51
N THR A 297 -29.06 -1.25 -7.45
CA THR A 297 -29.07 -2.62 -8.01
C THR A 297 -28.25 -2.75 -9.30
N ASP A 298 -27.82 -1.64 -9.87
CA ASP A 298 -27.15 -1.64 -11.17
C ASP A 298 -25.65 -1.87 -10.99
N VAL A 299 -25.11 -2.87 -11.65
CA VAL A 299 -23.69 -3.22 -11.65
C VAL A 299 -23.11 -2.92 -13.04
N THR A 300 -22.15 -2.00 -13.08
CA THR A 300 -21.36 -1.72 -14.28
C THR A 300 -20.01 -2.41 -14.15
N LEU A 301 -19.77 -3.41 -15.00
CA LEU A 301 -18.53 -4.18 -14.99
C LEU A 301 -17.34 -3.32 -15.45
N LEU A 302 -16.12 -3.71 -15.07
CA LEU A 302 -14.90 -2.96 -15.43
C LEU A 302 -14.84 -2.61 -16.93
N ARG A 303 -15.11 -3.58 -17.82
CA ARG A 303 -15.00 -3.38 -19.26
C ARG A 303 -16.01 -2.38 -19.83
N ASP A 304 -17.09 -2.12 -19.09
CA ASP A 304 -18.14 -1.15 -19.47
C ASP A 304 -17.91 0.25 -18.90
N ARG A 305 -16.98 0.40 -17.96
CA ARG A 305 -16.66 1.70 -17.35
C ARG A 305 -15.76 2.57 -18.25
N PRO A 306 -15.87 3.91 -18.15
CA PRO A 306 -14.93 4.84 -18.79
C PRO A 306 -13.46 4.53 -18.49
N LEU A 307 -13.14 4.16 -17.25
CA LEU A 307 -11.81 3.77 -16.78
C LEU A 307 -11.16 2.71 -17.70
N TYR A 308 -11.92 1.73 -18.17
CA TYR A 308 -11.45 0.72 -19.10
C TYR A 308 -11.58 1.22 -20.57
N LYS A 309 -12.74 1.78 -20.96
CA LYS A 309 -13.00 2.20 -22.34
C LYS A 309 -12.01 3.26 -22.85
N GLU A 310 -11.61 4.16 -21.96
CA GLU A 310 -10.60 5.19 -22.24
C GLU A 310 -9.19 4.78 -21.80
N ASP A 311 -9.08 3.61 -21.16
CA ASP A 311 -7.82 2.97 -20.77
C ASP A 311 -6.94 3.83 -19.84
N TRP A 312 -7.54 4.35 -18.78
CA TRP A 312 -6.86 5.27 -17.85
C TRP A 312 -5.70 4.62 -17.07
N LEU A 313 -5.74 3.29 -16.88
CA LEU A 313 -4.79 2.51 -16.09
C LEU A 313 -4.11 1.37 -16.85
N GLY A 314 -4.26 1.28 -18.19
CA GLY A 314 -3.61 0.25 -18.99
C GLY A 314 -4.29 -1.13 -18.94
N PHE A 315 -5.53 -1.21 -18.42
CA PHE A 315 -6.25 -2.47 -18.32
C PHE A 315 -6.51 -3.14 -19.67
N LYS A 316 -6.65 -2.38 -20.76
CA LYS A 316 -6.76 -2.96 -22.09
C LYS A 316 -5.48 -3.69 -22.52
N THR A 317 -4.32 -3.18 -22.14
CA THR A 317 -3.04 -3.84 -22.41
C THR A 317 -2.94 -5.13 -21.61
N LEU A 318 -3.26 -5.10 -20.31
CA LEU A 318 -3.26 -6.28 -19.45
C LEU A 318 -4.26 -7.35 -19.92
N ASP A 319 -5.46 -6.93 -20.32
CA ASP A 319 -6.50 -7.84 -20.82
C ASP A 319 -6.07 -8.53 -22.14
N LYS A 320 -5.48 -7.76 -23.07
CA LYS A 320 -4.93 -8.31 -24.33
C LYS A 320 -3.79 -9.29 -24.12
N LYS A 321 -2.97 -9.10 -23.10
CA LYS A 321 -1.91 -10.04 -22.69
C LYS A 321 -2.49 -11.29 -22.03
N GLY A 322 -3.77 -11.31 -21.63
CA GLY A 322 -4.33 -12.32 -20.74
C GLY A 322 -3.78 -12.23 -19.32
N ALA A 323 -3.20 -11.09 -18.96
CA ALA A 323 -2.64 -10.86 -17.63
C ALA A 323 -3.69 -10.50 -16.57
N LEU A 324 -4.82 -9.91 -16.98
CA LEU A 324 -5.90 -9.52 -16.10
C LEU A 324 -6.82 -10.71 -15.82
N LYS A 325 -6.97 -11.10 -14.55
CA LYS A 325 -7.75 -12.26 -14.12
C LYS A 325 -8.77 -11.85 -13.05
N PHE A 326 -9.99 -12.36 -13.21
CA PHE A 326 -11.10 -12.17 -12.29
C PHE A 326 -11.47 -13.54 -11.72
N GLU A 327 -11.28 -13.71 -10.42
CA GLU A 327 -11.45 -15.00 -9.77
C GLU A 327 -12.42 -14.87 -8.58
N THR A 328 -13.15 -15.94 -8.29
CA THR A 328 -13.98 -16.03 -7.09
C THR A 328 -13.47 -17.09 -6.13
N THR A 329 -13.79 -16.93 -4.87
CA THR A 329 -13.60 -17.95 -3.85
C THR A 329 -14.79 -17.97 -2.88
N LYS A 330 -15.12 -19.16 -2.35
CA LYS A 330 -16.24 -19.35 -1.45
C LYS A 330 -15.98 -18.78 -0.07
N GLY A 331 -17.06 -18.41 0.61
CA GLY A 331 -17.05 -17.94 1.98
C GLY A 331 -16.99 -16.44 2.10
N GLY A 332 -16.97 -15.96 3.34
CA GLY A 332 -16.90 -14.56 3.70
C GLY A 332 -15.48 -13.98 3.57
N HIS A 333 -15.36 -12.69 3.85
CA HIS A 333 -14.12 -11.95 3.73
C HIS A 333 -12.94 -12.64 4.44
N MET A 334 -11.84 -12.86 3.73
CA MET A 334 -10.63 -13.58 4.17
C MET A 334 -10.83 -15.06 4.53
N SER A 335 -11.89 -15.71 4.02
CA SER A 335 -12.04 -17.16 4.12
C SER A 335 -11.08 -17.87 3.14
N LEU A 336 -9.81 -17.95 3.53
CA LEU A 336 -8.74 -18.54 2.72
C LEU A 336 -8.50 -19.99 3.14
N SER A 337 -8.39 -20.89 2.16
CA SER A 337 -7.96 -22.27 2.41
C SER A 337 -6.51 -22.45 1.97
N GLU A 338 -5.79 -23.35 2.65
CA GLU A 338 -4.42 -23.71 2.28
C GLU A 338 -4.33 -24.18 0.81
N SER A 339 -5.33 -24.96 0.36
CA SER A 339 -5.38 -25.44 -1.03
C SER A 339 -5.50 -24.31 -2.05
N LEU A 340 -6.27 -23.25 -1.72
CA LEU A 340 -6.37 -22.05 -2.56
C LEU A 340 -5.04 -21.31 -2.61
N LEU A 341 -4.41 -21.08 -1.47
CA LEU A 341 -3.12 -20.40 -1.40
C LEU A 341 -2.02 -21.17 -2.14
N LYS A 342 -1.94 -22.51 -1.97
CA LYS A 342 -1.01 -23.35 -2.73
C LYS A 342 -1.24 -23.24 -4.25
N LYS A 343 -2.49 -23.24 -4.70
CA LYS A 343 -2.81 -23.04 -6.11
C LYS A 343 -2.35 -21.63 -6.57
N VAL A 344 -2.66 -20.60 -5.81
CA VAL A 344 -2.29 -19.23 -6.14
C VAL A 344 -0.77 -19.07 -6.27
N PHE A 345 -0.01 -19.60 -5.32
CA PHE A 345 1.45 -19.52 -5.35
C PHE A 345 2.05 -20.34 -6.50
N SER A 346 1.50 -21.55 -6.74
CA SER A 346 1.91 -22.36 -7.88
C SER A 346 1.62 -21.71 -9.23
N ASP A 347 0.49 -21.02 -9.39
CA ASP A 347 0.09 -20.48 -10.69
C ASP A 347 0.71 -19.10 -10.99
N ASN A 348 0.93 -18.28 -9.96
CA ASN A 348 1.22 -16.86 -10.15
C ASN A 348 2.60 -16.42 -9.67
N TYR A 349 3.32 -17.24 -8.91
CA TYR A 349 4.63 -16.90 -8.34
C TYR A 349 5.69 -17.95 -8.67
N GLY A 350 6.95 -17.67 -8.38
CA GLY A 350 8.07 -18.56 -8.60
C GLY A 350 9.27 -17.88 -9.26
N PRO A 351 10.17 -18.62 -9.92
CA PRO A 351 11.34 -18.05 -10.56
C PRO A 351 11.01 -16.98 -11.61
N TYR A 352 11.92 -16.05 -11.82
CA TYR A 352 11.75 -14.99 -12.83
C TYR A 352 11.57 -15.55 -14.25
N SER A 353 12.23 -16.68 -14.54
CA SER A 353 12.11 -17.40 -15.81
C SER A 353 10.73 -18.04 -16.05
N LYS A 354 9.90 -18.17 -14.99
CA LYS A 354 8.58 -18.76 -15.10
C LYS A 354 7.68 -17.91 -15.99
N ASN A 355 7.20 -18.52 -17.08
CA ASN A 355 6.23 -17.89 -17.96
C ASN A 355 4.85 -17.84 -17.27
N LEU A 356 4.40 -16.65 -16.91
CA LEU A 356 3.05 -16.39 -16.39
C LEU A 356 2.03 -16.12 -17.51
N GLY A 357 2.46 -16.18 -18.78
CA GLY A 357 1.62 -15.93 -19.95
C GLY A 357 0.37 -16.81 -19.93
N GLY A 358 -0.80 -16.22 -20.08
CA GLY A 358 -2.05 -16.95 -20.20
C GLY A 358 -2.01 -17.79 -21.47
N ASN A 359 -2.12 -19.10 -21.34
CA ASN A 359 -2.64 -19.91 -22.42
C ASN A 359 -4.03 -19.31 -22.74
N GLY A 360 -4.27 -18.92 -23.99
CA GLY A 360 -5.48 -18.21 -24.43
C GLY A 360 -6.78 -19.02 -24.33
N GLU A 361 -6.94 -19.80 -23.27
CA GLU A 361 -8.13 -20.55 -22.93
C GLU A 361 -8.77 -19.91 -21.70
N GLY A 362 -9.86 -19.21 -21.91
CA GLY A 362 -10.72 -18.70 -20.85
C GLY A 362 -11.23 -17.29 -21.08
N ARG A 363 -11.78 -16.99 -22.27
CA ARG A 363 -12.84 -15.99 -22.36
C ARG A 363 -14.11 -16.64 -21.81
N GLU A 364 -14.23 -16.73 -20.51
CA GLU A 364 -15.56 -16.81 -19.91
C GLU A 364 -16.09 -15.37 -19.84
N ASP A 365 -17.14 -15.15 -20.60
CA ASP A 365 -17.90 -13.90 -20.62
C ASP A 365 -18.50 -13.68 -19.22
N LEU A 366 -17.91 -12.72 -18.47
CA LEU A 366 -18.54 -12.13 -17.29
C LEU A 366 -19.44 -11.00 -17.72
#